data_1e757924a23d0a41022007070ff427e9
#
_entry.id   1e757924a23d0a41022007070ff427e9
#
_cell.length_a   1.000
_cell.length_b   1.000
_cell.length_c   1.000
_cell.angle_alpha   90.00
_cell.angle_beta   90.00
_cell.angle_gamma   90.00
#
_symmetry.space_group_name_H-M   'P 1'
#
loop_
_entity.id
_entity.type
_entity.pdbx_description
1 polymer ?
#
loop_
_entity_poly.entity_id
_entity_poly.type
_entity_poly.pdbx_seq_one_letter_code
_entity_poly.pdbx_strand_id
1 'polypeptide(L)'
;MSSPETIKIPTDLLPRDGRFGAGPSKVRAEQLAALVADGTTYMGTSHRQATVRNKVGEVRDGLRALFNLPEGYEVLLGNGGSTCFWDAATFHLVAEHSQHLSFGEFSSKFASSVKAAPHLSDPEIIASEVGTHPVARADDSVDLYALTHNETSTGVMMPIVRPEGTSGLVAVDATSAAGGLIVDPHQFDCYYFAPQKSFASDGGLWLAICSPAAIERIETLAASDRWTPAFFDLKIALDNSRLNQTYNTPALATIHLLASQIAWMNDNGGLAFSSGRSRQSAEILYTWAEASEFATPFVVNPAERSNVVGTIDFHDDVDATLIAKVLRTNGVVDIEPYRKLGRNQLRIAMFPSVDPEDVASLCASINYVVGNL
;
A
#
# COMPACT_ATOMS: atom_id res chain seq x y z
N MET A 1 -34.17 -25.35 -8.87
CA MET A 1 -33.11 -24.39 -9.14
C MET A 1 -31.81 -24.96 -8.64
N SER A 2 -30.76 -24.97 -9.46
CA SER A 2 -29.43 -25.37 -9.02
C SER A 2 -28.96 -24.42 -7.93
N SER A 3 -28.21 -24.91 -6.93
CA SER A 3 -27.60 -24.03 -5.92
C SER A 3 -26.74 -22.99 -6.65
N PRO A 4 -26.78 -21.71 -6.28
CA PRO A 4 -25.95 -20.64 -6.90
C PRO A 4 -24.46 -21.02 -6.99
N GLU A 5 -23.97 -21.79 -6.03
CA GLU A 5 -22.58 -22.31 -5.99
C GLU A 5 -22.24 -23.28 -7.14
N THR A 6 -23.22 -23.75 -7.89
CA THR A 6 -23.02 -24.64 -9.05
C THR A 6 -22.86 -23.88 -10.36
N ILE A 7 -22.99 -22.56 -10.37
CA ILE A 7 -22.78 -21.72 -11.57
C ILE A 7 -21.33 -21.89 -12.03
N LYS A 8 -21.18 -22.34 -13.29
CA LYS A 8 -19.89 -22.47 -13.97
C LYS A 8 -19.74 -21.32 -14.97
N ILE A 9 -18.75 -20.47 -14.73
CA ILE A 9 -18.44 -19.37 -15.64
C ILE A 9 -17.70 -19.95 -16.86
N PRO A 10 -18.07 -19.57 -18.10
CA PRO A 10 -17.32 -19.92 -19.30
C PRO A 10 -15.84 -19.48 -19.18
N THR A 11 -14.94 -20.36 -19.63
CA THR A 11 -13.49 -20.13 -19.48
C THR A 11 -12.98 -18.91 -20.23
N ASP A 12 -13.63 -18.49 -21.29
CA ASP A 12 -13.33 -17.29 -22.07
C ASP A 12 -13.73 -15.99 -21.36
N LEU A 13 -14.59 -16.05 -20.34
CA LEU A 13 -14.96 -14.93 -19.49
C LEU A 13 -14.11 -14.84 -18.22
N LEU A 14 -13.38 -15.90 -17.86
CA LEU A 14 -12.56 -15.91 -16.65
C LEU A 14 -11.24 -15.14 -16.85
N PRO A 15 -10.77 -14.41 -15.79
CA PRO A 15 -9.42 -13.87 -15.81
C PRO A 15 -8.37 -14.98 -15.92
N ARG A 16 -7.26 -14.73 -16.58
CA ARG A 16 -6.12 -15.65 -16.65
C ARG A 16 -5.53 -15.92 -15.27
N ASP A 17 -5.53 -14.90 -14.42
CA ASP A 17 -5.14 -14.98 -13.02
C ASP A 17 -6.24 -14.35 -12.15
N GLY A 18 -6.93 -15.17 -11.39
CA GLY A 18 -8.08 -14.77 -10.57
C GLY A 18 -7.74 -14.14 -9.22
N ARG A 19 -6.50 -13.72 -8.96
CA ARG A 19 -6.08 -13.15 -7.66
C ARG A 19 -6.22 -11.63 -7.65
N PHE A 20 -7.24 -11.11 -6.95
CA PHE A 20 -7.53 -9.67 -6.82
C PHE A 20 -7.47 -9.16 -5.38
N GLY A 21 -6.66 -9.82 -4.54
CA GLY A 21 -6.54 -9.48 -3.12
C GLY A 21 -5.93 -8.09 -2.90
N ALA A 22 -6.60 -7.27 -2.08
CA ALA A 22 -6.12 -5.94 -1.71
C ALA A 22 -5.06 -5.93 -0.59
N GLY A 23 -4.45 -7.10 -0.33
CA GLY A 23 -3.31 -7.28 0.57
C GLY A 23 -3.42 -8.51 1.47
N PRO A 24 -2.52 -9.48 1.27
CA PRO A 24 -1.45 -9.50 0.25
C PRO A 24 -2.00 -9.52 -1.17
N SER A 25 -1.19 -9.03 -2.12
CA SER A 25 -1.55 -8.95 -3.52
C SER A 25 -0.95 -10.10 -4.34
N LYS A 26 -1.39 -10.21 -5.61
CA LYS A 26 -0.84 -11.16 -6.58
C LYS A 26 0.68 -11.00 -6.70
N VAL A 27 1.44 -12.07 -6.47
CA VAL A 27 2.86 -12.21 -6.82
C VAL A 27 2.95 -12.74 -8.25
N ARG A 28 3.76 -12.10 -9.12
CA ARG A 28 3.93 -12.54 -10.51
C ARG A 28 4.73 -13.85 -10.59
N ALA A 29 4.42 -14.67 -11.59
CA ALA A 29 5.09 -15.96 -11.78
C ALA A 29 6.60 -15.81 -11.99
N GLU A 30 7.03 -14.73 -12.68
CA GLU A 30 8.43 -14.43 -12.95
C GLU A 30 9.23 -14.12 -11.67
N GLN A 31 8.59 -13.48 -10.66
CA GLN A 31 9.22 -13.24 -9.36
C GLN A 31 9.49 -14.57 -8.63
N LEU A 32 8.53 -15.50 -8.67
CA LEU A 32 8.69 -16.83 -8.07
C LEU A 32 9.75 -17.63 -8.81
N ALA A 33 9.78 -17.59 -10.14
CA ALA A 33 10.80 -18.26 -10.95
C ALA A 33 12.21 -17.70 -10.65
N ALA A 34 12.37 -16.39 -10.49
CA ALA A 34 13.62 -15.76 -10.12
C ALA A 34 14.06 -16.19 -8.71
N LEU A 35 13.14 -16.24 -7.74
CA LEU A 35 13.46 -16.73 -6.39
C LEU A 35 13.90 -18.20 -6.41
N VAL A 36 13.29 -19.05 -7.21
CA VAL A 36 13.69 -20.45 -7.35
C VAL A 36 15.07 -20.56 -7.98
N ALA A 37 15.37 -19.77 -8.99
CA ALA A 37 16.68 -19.76 -9.65
C ALA A 37 17.83 -19.38 -8.70
N ASP A 38 17.62 -18.37 -7.87
CA ASP A 38 18.64 -17.89 -6.90
C ASP A 38 18.58 -18.63 -5.55
N GLY A 39 17.52 -19.37 -5.28
CA GLY A 39 17.14 -19.84 -3.95
C GLY A 39 18.24 -20.61 -3.21
N THR A 40 19.00 -21.46 -3.89
CA THR A 40 20.02 -22.30 -3.25
C THR A 40 21.29 -21.51 -2.84
N THR A 41 21.51 -20.34 -3.40
CA THR A 41 22.66 -19.47 -3.09
C THR A 41 22.28 -18.27 -2.23
N TYR A 42 20.99 -18.01 -2.07
CA TYR A 42 20.45 -16.85 -1.37
C TYR A 42 19.71 -17.23 -0.08
N MET A 43 18.73 -18.15 -0.17
CA MET A 43 17.92 -18.55 0.99
C MET A 43 18.73 -19.29 2.03
N GLY A 44 18.48 -18.99 3.31
CA GLY A 44 19.21 -19.59 4.43
C GLY A 44 20.64 -19.07 4.61
N THR A 45 21.07 -18.07 3.84
CA THR A 45 22.37 -17.40 4.03
C THR A 45 22.25 -16.24 5.03
N SER A 46 23.38 -15.85 5.63
CA SER A 46 23.37 -14.74 6.58
C SER A 46 23.06 -13.41 5.89
N HIS A 47 22.11 -12.64 6.45
CA HIS A 47 21.77 -11.31 5.94
C HIS A 47 22.92 -10.29 6.02
N ARG A 48 24.03 -10.63 6.68
CA ARG A 48 25.25 -9.81 6.72
C ARG A 48 26.24 -10.14 5.60
N GLN A 49 26.00 -11.20 4.82
CA GLN A 49 26.82 -11.58 3.68
C GLN A 49 26.47 -10.78 2.43
N ALA A 50 27.44 -10.68 1.52
CA ALA A 50 27.31 -9.89 0.28
C ALA A 50 26.06 -10.27 -0.54
N THR A 51 25.74 -11.56 -0.63
CA THR A 51 24.58 -12.05 -1.38
C THR A 51 23.27 -11.36 -0.97
N VAL A 52 23.02 -11.26 0.34
CA VAL A 52 21.81 -10.63 0.85
C VAL A 52 21.94 -9.10 0.85
N ARG A 53 23.11 -8.57 1.25
CA ARG A 53 23.36 -7.13 1.24
C ARG A 53 23.21 -6.52 -0.16
N ASN A 54 23.71 -7.20 -1.18
CA ASN A 54 23.55 -6.74 -2.56
C ASN A 54 22.07 -6.68 -2.95
N LYS A 55 21.28 -7.70 -2.57
CA LYS A 55 19.82 -7.71 -2.85
C LYS A 55 19.09 -6.57 -2.13
N VAL A 56 19.47 -6.23 -0.90
CA VAL A 56 18.96 -5.04 -0.20
C VAL A 56 19.40 -3.76 -0.90
N GLY A 57 20.65 -3.71 -1.39
CA GLY A 57 21.15 -2.61 -2.21
C GLY A 57 20.30 -2.41 -3.48
N GLU A 58 20.02 -3.49 -4.22
CA GLU A 58 19.13 -3.48 -5.41
C GLU A 58 17.75 -2.88 -5.08
N VAL A 59 17.17 -3.25 -3.93
CA VAL A 59 15.89 -2.66 -3.49
C VAL A 59 16.02 -1.15 -3.25
N ARG A 60 17.04 -0.72 -2.51
CA ARG A 60 17.24 0.68 -2.16
C ARG A 60 17.53 1.55 -3.38
N ASP A 61 18.42 1.11 -4.25
CA ASP A 61 18.79 1.83 -5.47
C ASP A 61 17.64 1.82 -6.48
N GLY A 62 16.95 0.68 -6.60
CA GLY A 62 15.78 0.55 -7.46
C GLY A 62 14.61 1.45 -7.03
N LEU A 63 14.36 1.63 -5.73
CA LEU A 63 13.38 2.58 -5.21
C LEU A 63 13.80 4.05 -5.43
N ARG A 64 15.11 4.36 -5.30
CA ARG A 64 15.62 5.70 -5.67
C ARG A 64 15.30 6.04 -7.12
N ALA A 65 15.54 5.09 -8.02
CA ALA A 65 15.25 5.26 -9.44
C ALA A 65 13.74 5.35 -9.70
N LEU A 66 12.96 4.44 -9.11
CA LEU A 66 11.50 4.36 -9.32
C LEU A 66 10.79 5.66 -8.94
N PHE A 67 11.15 6.26 -7.81
CA PHE A 67 10.54 7.49 -7.31
C PHE A 67 11.30 8.76 -7.73
N ASN A 68 12.37 8.63 -8.54
CA ASN A 68 13.22 9.75 -8.94
C ASN A 68 13.59 10.64 -7.74
N LEU A 69 14.13 10.01 -6.68
CA LEU A 69 14.36 10.70 -5.40
C LEU A 69 15.40 11.79 -5.53
N PRO A 70 15.15 12.98 -4.93
CA PRO A 70 16.15 14.03 -4.84
C PRO A 70 17.40 13.61 -4.06
N GLU A 71 18.47 14.35 -4.23
CA GLU A 71 19.70 14.17 -3.46
C GLU A 71 19.44 14.28 -1.94
N GLY A 72 20.09 13.45 -1.16
CA GLY A 72 19.96 13.42 0.30
C GLY A 72 18.79 12.58 0.83
N TYR A 73 17.84 12.16 0.00
CA TYR A 73 16.82 11.20 0.43
C TYR A 73 17.43 9.83 0.69
N GLU A 74 16.95 9.14 1.72
CA GLU A 74 17.41 7.80 2.05
C GLU A 74 16.22 6.80 2.08
N VAL A 75 16.50 5.57 1.68
CA VAL A 75 15.56 4.45 1.78
C VAL A 75 15.94 3.59 2.97
N LEU A 76 15.08 3.54 3.97
CA LEU A 76 15.19 2.72 5.16
C LEU A 76 14.33 1.47 5.02
N LEU A 77 14.72 0.39 5.66
CA LEU A 77 13.89 -0.81 5.76
C LEU A 77 14.06 -1.49 7.11
N GLY A 78 12.98 -2.17 7.54
CA GLY A 78 12.96 -2.93 8.78
C GLY A 78 11.90 -4.02 8.75
N ASN A 79 11.91 -4.86 9.78
CA ASN A 79 10.95 -5.96 9.93
C ASN A 79 9.63 -5.45 10.55
N GLY A 80 8.48 -6.07 10.18
CA GLY A 80 7.21 -5.90 10.88
C GLY A 80 6.05 -5.28 10.08
N GLY A 81 6.28 -4.74 8.88
CA GLY A 81 5.24 -4.09 8.07
C GLY A 81 4.84 -2.70 8.58
N SER A 82 3.89 -2.03 7.91
CA SER A 82 3.47 -0.65 8.23
C SER A 82 2.90 -0.50 9.65
N THR A 83 2.29 -1.54 10.20
CA THR A 83 1.81 -1.52 11.60
C THR A 83 2.95 -1.32 12.59
N CYS A 84 4.08 -1.98 12.37
CA CYS A 84 5.30 -1.75 13.16
C CYS A 84 5.87 -0.34 12.93
N PHE A 85 5.77 0.16 11.69
CA PHE A 85 6.29 1.49 11.37
C PHE A 85 5.52 2.61 12.08
N TRP A 86 4.20 2.51 12.26
CA TRP A 86 3.45 3.50 13.04
C TRP A 86 4.00 3.65 14.46
N ASP A 87 4.30 2.55 15.13
CA ASP A 87 4.89 2.60 16.47
C ASP A 87 6.30 3.21 16.43
N ALA A 88 7.16 2.80 15.47
CA ALA A 88 8.50 3.39 15.32
C ALA A 88 8.44 4.91 15.04
N ALA A 89 7.48 5.35 14.23
CA ALA A 89 7.28 6.76 13.90
C ALA A 89 6.92 7.61 15.14
N THR A 90 6.19 7.06 16.11
CA THR A 90 5.87 7.77 17.37
C THR A 90 7.13 8.11 18.18
N PHE A 91 8.19 7.33 18.04
CA PHE A 91 9.44 7.57 18.77
C PHE A 91 10.38 8.53 18.06
N HIS A 92 10.41 8.51 16.70
CA HIS A 92 11.47 9.19 15.97
C HIS A 92 11.01 10.17 14.89
N LEU A 93 9.72 10.28 14.58
CA LEU A 93 9.21 11.27 13.63
C LEU A 93 8.33 12.32 14.30
N VAL A 94 7.47 11.95 15.23
CA VAL A 94 6.69 12.92 16.03
C VAL A 94 7.57 13.44 17.17
N ALA A 95 7.78 14.76 17.19
CA ALA A 95 8.53 15.38 18.28
C ALA A 95 7.64 15.56 19.51
N GLU A 96 6.48 16.18 19.36
CA GLU A 96 5.54 16.46 20.43
C GLU A 96 4.08 16.40 19.98
N HIS A 97 3.71 17.11 18.89
CA HIS A 97 2.33 17.29 18.47
C HIS A 97 2.14 17.05 16.98
N SER A 98 1.15 16.20 16.63
CA SER A 98 0.89 15.80 15.25
C SER A 98 -0.56 16.00 14.84
N GLN A 99 -0.78 16.23 13.53
CA GLN A 99 -2.09 16.29 12.90
C GLN A 99 -2.28 15.09 11.96
N HIS A 100 -3.40 14.40 12.08
CA HIS A 100 -3.70 13.18 11.32
C HIS A 100 -4.98 13.35 10.51
N LEU A 101 -4.93 12.95 9.24
CA LEU A 101 -6.10 12.86 8.38
C LEU A 101 -6.69 11.45 8.47
N SER A 102 -7.97 11.33 8.89
CA SER A 102 -8.65 10.06 9.13
C SER A 102 -9.90 9.96 8.26
N PHE A 103 -9.94 8.97 7.36
CA PHE A 103 -11.05 8.74 6.44
C PHE A 103 -11.30 7.24 6.13
N GLY A 104 -10.83 6.38 7.04
CA GLY A 104 -11.06 4.94 6.99
C GLY A 104 -10.31 4.19 8.09
N GLU A 105 -10.26 2.88 7.97
CA GLU A 105 -9.66 2.03 9.00
C GLU A 105 -8.14 2.24 9.12
N PHE A 106 -7.42 2.36 7.99
CA PHE A 106 -5.96 2.42 8.03
C PHE A 106 -5.44 3.81 8.35
N SER A 107 -6.07 4.84 7.82
CA SER A 107 -5.72 6.23 8.12
C SER A 107 -5.87 6.60 9.61
N SER A 108 -6.73 5.90 10.37
CA SER A 108 -6.90 6.12 11.81
C SER A 108 -5.82 5.44 12.68
N LYS A 109 -5.04 4.50 12.12
CA LYS A 109 -4.13 3.65 12.92
C LYS A 109 -2.95 4.41 13.48
N PHE A 110 -2.30 5.24 12.69
CA PHE A 110 -1.16 6.01 13.16
C PHE A 110 -1.59 7.02 14.24
N ALA A 111 -2.74 7.68 14.08
CA ALA A 111 -3.30 8.54 15.12
C ALA A 111 -3.54 7.78 16.44
N SER A 112 -3.99 6.52 16.35
CA SER A 112 -4.19 5.66 17.52
C SER A 112 -2.86 5.32 18.23
N SER A 113 -1.79 5.04 17.45
CA SER A 113 -0.46 4.81 18.01
C SER A 113 0.09 6.06 18.69
N VAL A 114 -0.05 7.24 18.08
CA VAL A 114 0.37 8.51 18.71
C VAL A 114 -0.41 8.77 19.99
N LYS A 115 -1.73 8.61 19.97
CA LYS A 115 -2.57 8.80 21.18
C LYS A 115 -2.21 7.86 22.32
N ALA A 116 -1.73 6.67 22.02
CA ALA A 116 -1.30 5.68 23.03
C ALA A 116 0.12 5.94 23.54
N ALA A 117 0.91 6.77 22.87
CA ALA A 117 2.31 7.02 23.19
C ALA A 117 2.43 8.01 24.38
N PRO A 118 2.96 7.58 25.57
CA PRO A 118 2.90 8.39 26.78
C PRO A 118 3.85 9.60 26.75
N HIS A 119 4.70 9.73 25.78
CA HIS A 119 5.67 10.79 25.59
C HIS A 119 5.23 11.84 24.55
N LEU A 120 4.02 11.73 24.00
CA LEU A 120 3.47 12.64 23.01
C LEU A 120 2.21 13.31 23.51
N SER A 121 1.90 14.49 23.00
CA SER A 121 0.61 15.13 23.16
C SER A 121 -0.47 14.40 22.37
N ASP A 122 -1.74 14.56 22.79
CA ASP A 122 -2.87 14.02 22.00
C ASP A 122 -2.83 14.56 20.57
N PRO A 123 -2.97 13.70 19.55
CA PRO A 123 -2.93 14.15 18.16
C PRO A 123 -4.19 14.93 17.79
N GLU A 124 -4.05 15.95 16.94
CA GLU A 124 -5.19 16.53 16.23
C GLU A 124 -5.66 15.54 15.15
N ILE A 125 -6.97 15.24 15.12
CA ILE A 125 -7.55 14.34 14.11
C ILE A 125 -8.57 15.12 13.29
N ILE A 126 -8.30 15.25 11.98
CA ILE A 126 -9.24 15.79 11.02
C ILE A 126 -9.86 14.61 10.28
N ALA A 127 -11.15 14.40 10.49
CA ALA A 127 -11.89 13.30 9.88
C ALA A 127 -12.84 13.78 8.78
N SER A 128 -13.15 12.90 7.83
CA SER A 128 -14.22 13.07 6.84
C SER A 128 -15.15 11.87 6.79
N GLU A 129 -16.25 12.00 6.09
CA GLU A 129 -17.17 10.91 5.79
C GLU A 129 -16.48 9.80 4.99
N VAL A 130 -16.88 8.55 5.20
CA VAL A 130 -16.38 7.41 4.43
C VAL A 130 -16.66 7.59 2.93
N GLY A 131 -15.68 7.31 2.09
CA GLY A 131 -15.79 7.55 0.65
C GLY A 131 -15.33 8.94 0.20
N THR A 132 -14.80 9.75 1.14
CA THR A 132 -14.14 11.06 0.88
C THR A 132 -12.82 11.14 1.65
N HIS A 133 -12.05 12.20 1.46
CA HIS A 133 -10.87 12.48 2.30
C HIS A 133 -10.88 13.93 2.83
N PRO A 134 -10.33 14.19 4.03
CA PRO A 134 -10.16 15.54 4.56
C PRO A 134 -8.90 16.21 3.98
N VAL A 135 -8.71 17.48 4.32
CA VAL A 135 -7.53 18.28 3.94
C VAL A 135 -6.81 18.73 5.20
N ALA A 136 -5.48 18.65 5.20
CA ALA A 136 -4.65 19.13 6.29
C ALA A 136 -4.77 20.65 6.46
N ARG A 137 -4.71 21.11 7.71
CA ARG A 137 -4.73 22.53 8.04
C ARG A 137 -3.36 22.95 8.54
N ALA A 138 -2.82 24.03 7.98
CA ALA A 138 -1.57 24.61 8.44
C ALA A 138 -1.71 25.09 9.90
N ASP A 139 -0.79 24.65 10.76
CA ASP A 139 -0.68 25.04 12.16
C ASP A 139 0.79 24.99 12.59
N ASP A 140 1.30 26.10 13.12
CA ASP A 140 2.70 26.23 13.53
C ASP A 140 3.05 25.36 14.76
N SER A 141 2.06 24.90 15.51
CA SER A 141 2.26 23.99 16.65
C SER A 141 2.42 22.52 16.23
N VAL A 142 2.08 22.18 14.98
CA VAL A 142 2.16 20.82 14.45
C VAL A 142 3.56 20.55 13.92
N ASP A 143 4.24 19.58 14.54
CA ASP A 143 5.57 19.17 14.11
C ASP A 143 5.58 17.99 13.13
N LEU A 144 4.41 17.30 12.97
CA LEU A 144 4.22 16.25 11.97
C LEU A 144 2.78 16.21 11.47
N TYR A 145 2.62 16.22 10.15
CA TYR A 145 1.38 15.97 9.42
C TYR A 145 1.35 14.54 8.90
N ALA A 146 0.39 13.75 9.36
CA ALA A 146 0.21 12.36 8.95
C ALA A 146 -0.89 12.25 7.90
N LEU A 147 -0.50 11.95 6.67
CA LEU A 147 -1.37 11.79 5.51
C LEU A 147 -1.47 10.31 5.12
N THR A 148 -2.54 9.92 4.41
CA THR A 148 -2.69 8.58 3.84
C THR A 148 -2.98 8.70 2.36
N HIS A 149 -2.04 8.26 1.51
CA HIS A 149 -2.14 8.43 0.06
C HIS A 149 -3.27 7.59 -0.55
N ASN A 150 -3.53 6.40 0.00
CA ASN A 150 -4.64 5.54 -0.40
C ASN A 150 -5.23 4.78 0.79
N GLU A 151 -6.51 4.96 1.04
CA GLU A 151 -7.23 4.23 2.09
C GLU A 151 -7.82 2.93 1.53
N THR A 152 -7.16 1.82 1.83
CA THR A 152 -7.51 0.49 1.29
C THR A 152 -8.89 -0.01 1.72
N SER A 153 -9.39 0.45 2.87
CA SER A 153 -10.69 -0.01 3.39
C SER A 153 -11.88 0.58 2.64
N THR A 154 -11.72 1.77 2.05
CA THR A 154 -12.78 2.53 1.38
C THR A 154 -12.55 2.74 -0.12
N GLY A 155 -11.33 2.50 -0.62
CA GLY A 155 -10.99 2.76 -2.02
C GLY A 155 -10.87 4.25 -2.35
N VAL A 156 -10.52 5.08 -1.37
CA VAL A 156 -10.28 6.51 -1.56
C VAL A 156 -8.79 6.78 -1.73
N MET A 157 -8.38 7.46 -2.78
CA MET A 157 -7.05 8.05 -2.90
C MET A 157 -7.10 9.55 -2.61
N MET A 158 -5.99 10.08 -2.07
CA MET A 158 -5.86 11.48 -1.71
C MET A 158 -4.59 12.07 -2.35
N PRO A 159 -4.62 13.27 -2.92
CA PRO A 159 -3.41 13.94 -3.37
C PRO A 159 -2.50 14.24 -2.16
N ILE A 160 -1.20 14.00 -2.32
CA ILE A 160 -0.23 14.37 -1.29
C ILE A 160 0.24 15.78 -1.57
N VAL A 161 -0.18 16.68 -0.67
CA VAL A 161 0.14 18.12 -0.72
C VAL A 161 0.60 18.54 0.68
N ARG A 162 1.81 19.08 0.76
CA ARG A 162 2.36 19.66 2.00
C ARG A 162 1.54 20.90 2.38
N PRO A 163 1.10 21.06 3.64
CA PRO A 163 0.46 22.28 4.09
C PRO A 163 1.40 23.49 3.92
N GLU A 164 0.89 24.54 3.30
CA GLU A 164 1.70 25.75 3.01
C GLU A 164 2.06 26.51 4.29
N GLY A 165 3.29 27.06 4.33
CA GLY A 165 3.73 27.96 5.40
C GLY A 165 4.09 27.27 6.71
N THR A 166 4.12 25.91 6.77
CA THR A 166 4.47 25.18 7.99
C THR A 166 5.85 24.53 7.91
N SER A 167 6.49 24.31 9.06
CA SER A 167 7.77 23.61 9.20
C SER A 167 7.63 22.16 9.64
N GLY A 168 6.42 21.69 9.92
CA GLY A 168 6.16 20.30 10.31
C GLY A 168 6.51 19.29 9.21
N LEU A 169 7.02 18.13 9.60
CA LEU A 169 7.28 17.03 8.67
C LEU A 169 5.98 16.48 8.08
N VAL A 170 6.02 16.03 6.84
CA VAL A 170 4.91 15.31 6.20
C VAL A 170 5.23 13.82 6.13
N ALA A 171 4.55 13.02 6.94
CA ALA A 171 4.63 11.56 6.93
C ALA A 171 3.42 10.98 6.20
N VAL A 172 3.66 10.12 5.20
CA VAL A 172 2.62 9.58 4.32
C VAL A 172 2.54 8.07 4.45
N ASP A 173 1.40 7.56 4.89
CA ASP A 173 1.08 6.15 4.71
C ASP A 173 0.79 5.88 3.24
N ALA A 174 1.74 5.23 2.61
CA ALA A 174 1.69 4.85 1.21
C ALA A 174 1.55 3.33 1.02
N THR A 175 1.12 2.62 2.05
CA THR A 175 1.13 1.15 2.07
C THR A 175 0.46 0.55 0.85
N SER A 176 -0.67 1.06 0.41
CA SER A 176 -1.33 0.59 -0.82
C SER A 176 -1.11 1.49 -2.05
N ALA A 177 -0.50 2.66 -1.87
CA ALA A 177 -0.26 3.63 -2.94
C ALA A 177 1.11 3.47 -3.61
N ALA A 178 2.15 3.21 -2.80
CA ALA A 178 3.53 3.18 -3.26
C ALA A 178 3.73 2.20 -4.42
N GLY A 179 4.26 2.70 -5.53
CA GLY A 179 4.48 1.93 -6.76
C GLY A 179 3.24 1.80 -7.67
N GLY A 180 2.04 2.20 -7.20
CA GLY A 180 0.80 2.16 -7.98
C GLY A 180 0.18 3.54 -8.23
N LEU A 181 0.54 4.54 -7.43
CA LEU A 181 0.12 5.94 -7.61
C LEU A 181 1.34 6.85 -7.81
N ILE A 182 1.14 7.93 -8.55
CA ILE A 182 2.16 8.97 -8.73
C ILE A 182 2.25 9.81 -7.47
N VAL A 183 3.46 10.17 -7.07
CA VAL A 183 3.73 11.13 -5.97
C VAL A 183 4.93 12.00 -6.34
N ASP A 184 4.89 13.26 -5.92
CA ASP A 184 6.02 14.16 -5.98
C ASP A 184 6.83 14.04 -4.67
N PRO A 185 8.11 13.64 -4.72
CA PRO A 185 8.95 13.52 -3.52
C PRO A 185 9.10 14.81 -2.72
N HIS A 186 8.93 15.98 -3.32
CA HIS A 186 9.00 17.28 -2.63
C HIS A 186 7.81 17.55 -1.70
N GLN A 187 6.72 16.77 -1.80
CA GLN A 187 5.53 16.92 -0.99
C GLN A 187 5.55 16.14 0.33
N PHE A 188 6.57 15.29 0.56
CA PHE A 188 6.68 14.51 1.78
C PHE A 188 8.10 14.51 2.36
N ASP A 189 8.18 14.18 3.65
CA ASP A 189 9.44 13.95 4.37
C ASP A 189 9.64 12.46 4.69
N CYS A 190 8.56 11.73 4.92
CA CYS A 190 8.60 10.29 5.12
C CYS A 190 7.45 9.62 4.36
N TYR A 191 7.77 8.80 3.36
CA TYR A 191 6.82 8.03 2.57
C TYR A 191 7.04 6.55 2.86
N TYR A 192 6.15 5.95 3.67
CA TYR A 192 6.35 4.59 4.16
C TYR A 192 5.30 3.62 3.65
N PHE A 193 5.72 2.37 3.48
CA PHE A 193 4.87 1.32 2.92
C PHE A 193 5.38 -0.08 3.29
N ALA A 194 4.58 -1.09 2.96
CA ALA A 194 4.93 -2.49 3.07
C ALA A 194 4.79 -3.19 1.69
N PRO A 195 5.63 -4.20 1.39
CA PRO A 195 5.82 -4.66 0.01
C PRO A 195 4.71 -5.57 -0.52
N GLN A 196 3.78 -6.04 0.31
CA GLN A 196 2.71 -6.98 -0.08
C GLN A 196 1.55 -6.37 -0.88
N LYS A 197 1.68 -5.15 -1.37
CA LYS A 197 0.68 -4.41 -2.16
C LYS A 197 1.16 -4.25 -3.62
N SER A 198 1.36 -3.05 -4.11
CA SER A 198 1.82 -2.78 -5.48
C SER A 198 3.16 -3.45 -5.83
N PHE A 199 4.01 -3.67 -4.83
CA PHE A 199 5.27 -4.36 -5.04
C PHE A 199 5.16 -5.88 -5.11
N ALA A 200 3.95 -6.44 -5.06
CA ALA A 200 3.69 -7.85 -5.37
C ALA A 200 4.66 -8.82 -4.69
N SER A 201 4.97 -8.54 -3.42
CA SER A 201 5.87 -9.31 -2.58
C SER A 201 5.11 -9.77 -1.34
N ASP A 202 5.70 -10.60 -0.50
CA ASP A 202 5.03 -11.01 0.72
C ASP A 202 5.21 -9.97 1.84
N GLY A 203 4.49 -10.12 2.95
CA GLY A 203 4.58 -9.23 4.12
C GLY A 203 5.88 -9.39 4.92
N GLY A 204 5.92 -8.74 6.09
CA GLY A 204 6.98 -8.89 7.08
C GLY A 204 8.08 -7.81 7.03
N LEU A 205 7.99 -6.87 6.10
CA LEU A 205 8.88 -5.70 6.00
C LEU A 205 8.09 -4.40 5.99
N TRP A 206 8.72 -3.33 6.45
CA TRP A 206 8.37 -1.97 6.12
C TRP A 206 9.53 -1.31 5.38
N LEU A 207 9.21 -0.36 4.51
CA LEU A 207 10.16 0.52 3.84
C LEU A 207 9.71 1.97 4.08
N ALA A 208 10.69 2.87 4.19
CA ALA A 208 10.43 4.30 4.34
C ALA A 208 11.43 5.09 3.50
N ILE A 209 10.91 5.99 2.68
CA ILE A 209 11.70 6.97 1.93
C ILE A 209 11.70 8.25 2.78
N CYS A 210 12.87 8.64 3.28
CA CYS A 210 13.04 9.75 4.20
C CYS A 210 13.82 10.89 3.57
N SER A 211 13.29 12.12 3.66
CA SER A 211 13.96 13.34 3.27
C SER A 211 15.12 13.67 4.23
N PRO A 212 16.04 14.59 3.87
CA PRO A 212 17.04 15.09 4.80
C PRO A 212 16.45 15.60 6.11
N ALA A 213 15.30 16.28 6.08
CA ALA A 213 14.62 16.78 7.27
C ALA A 213 14.10 15.64 8.17
N ALA A 214 13.56 14.57 7.59
CA ALA A 214 13.16 13.39 8.35
C ALA A 214 14.37 12.68 8.97
N ILE A 215 15.48 12.59 8.26
CA ILE A 215 16.74 12.02 8.78
C ILE A 215 17.26 12.83 9.96
N GLU A 216 17.29 14.17 9.84
CA GLU A 216 17.69 15.05 10.92
C GLU A 216 16.78 14.89 12.16
N ARG A 217 15.47 14.77 11.97
CA ARG A 217 14.50 14.49 13.04
C ARG A 217 14.80 13.17 13.75
N ILE A 218 15.06 12.11 12.98
CA ILE A 218 15.41 10.77 13.52
C ILE A 218 16.68 10.87 14.36
N GLU A 219 17.73 11.53 13.86
CA GLU A 219 19.00 11.68 14.56
C GLU A 219 18.88 12.54 15.80
N THR A 220 18.10 13.61 15.75
CA THR A 220 17.85 14.51 16.90
C THR A 220 17.10 13.79 18.02
N LEU A 221 16.04 13.07 17.70
CA LEU A 221 15.26 12.35 18.72
C LEU A 221 16.01 11.16 19.30
N ALA A 222 16.82 10.46 18.50
CA ALA A 222 17.70 9.40 18.97
C ALA A 222 18.80 9.89 19.93
N ALA A 223 19.21 11.15 19.80
CA ALA A 223 20.19 11.77 20.70
C ALA A 223 19.56 12.38 21.97
N SER A 224 18.23 12.37 22.10
CA SER A 224 17.50 12.89 23.25
C SER A 224 17.41 11.85 24.38
N ASP A 225 16.84 12.25 25.52
CA ASP A 225 16.56 11.35 26.66
C ASP A 225 15.29 10.48 26.43
N ARG A 226 14.67 10.54 25.24
CA ARG A 226 13.49 9.73 24.92
C ARG A 226 13.87 8.24 24.88
N TRP A 227 13.33 7.46 25.81
CA TRP A 227 13.51 6.01 25.77
C TRP A 227 12.79 5.41 24.56
N THR A 228 13.48 4.59 23.82
CA THR A 228 12.95 3.88 22.64
C THR A 228 13.33 2.40 22.70
N PRO A 229 12.35 1.48 22.48
CA PRO A 229 12.70 0.07 22.27
C PRO A 229 13.58 -0.07 21.02
N ALA A 230 14.67 -0.83 21.12
CA ALA A 230 15.62 -0.98 20.02
C ALA A 230 14.99 -1.45 18.69
N PHE A 231 13.88 -2.21 18.75
CA PHE A 231 13.17 -2.68 17.58
C PHE A 231 12.40 -1.55 16.84
N PHE A 232 11.99 -0.51 17.55
CA PHE A 232 11.30 0.67 17.01
C PHE A 232 12.22 1.87 16.81
N ASP A 233 13.52 1.68 17.01
CA ASP A 233 14.51 2.75 16.85
C ASP A 233 14.84 2.95 15.36
N LEU A 234 14.32 4.07 14.80
CA LEU A 234 14.57 4.42 13.40
C LEU A 234 16.05 4.81 13.14
N LYS A 235 16.80 5.24 14.18
CA LYS A 235 18.24 5.48 14.02
C LYS A 235 19.00 4.17 13.83
N ILE A 236 18.65 3.13 14.58
CA ILE A 236 19.21 1.78 14.36
C ILE A 236 18.83 1.28 12.95
N ALA A 237 17.59 1.49 12.51
CA ALA A 237 17.16 1.09 11.16
C ALA A 237 17.91 1.89 10.08
N LEU A 238 18.11 3.19 10.25
CA LEU A 238 18.87 4.06 9.36
C LEU A 238 20.32 3.56 9.20
N ASP A 239 21.02 3.34 10.33
CA ASP A 239 22.42 2.92 10.31
C ASP A 239 22.58 1.55 9.64
N ASN A 240 21.69 0.61 9.91
CA ASN A 240 21.70 -0.68 9.23
C ASN A 240 21.37 -0.55 7.74
N SER A 241 20.40 0.28 7.37
CA SER A 241 20.03 0.50 5.96
C SER A 241 21.20 1.09 5.16
N ARG A 242 21.99 2.00 5.73
CA ARG A 242 23.21 2.55 5.12
C ARG A 242 24.25 1.48 4.80
N LEU A 243 24.21 0.36 5.54
CA LEU A 243 25.07 -0.82 5.31
C LEU A 243 24.39 -1.89 4.42
N ASN A 244 23.22 -1.59 3.85
CA ASN A 244 22.35 -2.54 3.14
C ASN A 244 21.98 -3.76 4.00
N GLN A 245 21.57 -3.50 5.24
CA GLN A 245 21.17 -4.48 6.24
C GLN A 245 19.91 -4.06 6.96
N THR A 246 19.36 -4.98 7.73
CA THR A 246 18.35 -4.73 8.76
C THR A 246 18.91 -5.02 10.14
N TYR A 247 18.28 -4.50 11.19
CA TYR A 247 18.71 -4.70 12.57
C TYR A 247 18.85 -6.19 12.93
N ASN A 248 17.86 -6.99 12.55
CA ASN A 248 17.88 -8.45 12.70
C ASN A 248 17.53 -9.11 11.35
N THR A 249 17.62 -10.44 11.27
CA THR A 249 17.38 -11.18 10.03
C THR A 249 16.02 -10.83 9.42
N PRO A 250 16.01 -10.32 8.17
CA PRO A 250 14.76 -9.98 7.48
C PRO A 250 14.14 -11.19 6.78
N ALA A 251 12.91 -11.01 6.26
CA ALA A 251 12.28 -11.97 5.37
C ALA A 251 12.97 -11.99 4.00
N LEU A 252 13.96 -12.88 3.82
CA LEU A 252 14.81 -12.92 2.61
C LEU A 252 14.00 -13.12 1.33
N ALA A 253 13.02 -14.04 1.34
CA ALA A 253 12.15 -14.27 0.19
C ALA A 253 11.41 -13.00 -0.22
N THR A 254 10.86 -12.27 0.76
CA THR A 254 10.18 -10.99 0.53
C THR A 254 11.11 -9.95 -0.11
N ILE A 255 12.35 -9.82 0.36
CA ILE A 255 13.35 -8.91 -0.24
C ILE A 255 13.65 -9.31 -1.69
N HIS A 256 13.78 -10.60 -1.97
CA HIS A 256 14.03 -11.07 -3.34
C HIS A 256 12.88 -10.77 -4.29
N LEU A 257 11.65 -11.08 -3.87
CA LEU A 257 10.44 -10.79 -4.64
C LEU A 257 10.30 -9.28 -4.88
N LEU A 258 10.56 -8.47 -3.85
CA LEU A 258 10.53 -7.00 -3.92
C LEU A 258 11.56 -6.46 -4.91
N ALA A 259 12.81 -6.92 -4.87
CA ALA A 259 13.85 -6.52 -5.82
C ALA A 259 13.45 -6.85 -7.26
N SER A 260 12.90 -8.04 -7.50
CA SER A 260 12.42 -8.47 -8.82
C SER A 260 11.25 -7.61 -9.32
N GLN A 261 10.32 -7.21 -8.45
CA GLN A 261 9.22 -6.34 -8.83
C GLN A 261 9.66 -4.92 -9.15
N ILE A 262 10.57 -4.36 -8.35
CA ILE A 262 11.13 -3.02 -8.59
C ILE A 262 11.91 -2.99 -9.91
N ALA A 263 12.72 -4.01 -10.19
CA ALA A 263 13.43 -4.13 -11.45
C ALA A 263 12.45 -4.16 -12.64
N TRP A 264 11.40 -5.00 -12.55
CA TRP A 264 10.37 -5.03 -13.60
C TRP A 264 9.69 -3.68 -13.82
N MET A 265 9.35 -2.95 -12.75
CA MET A 265 8.78 -1.61 -12.89
C MET A 265 9.74 -0.65 -13.59
N ASN A 266 11.00 -0.61 -13.17
CA ASN A 266 12.02 0.28 -13.73
C ASN A 266 12.34 -0.05 -15.19
N ASP A 267 12.49 -1.32 -15.55
CA ASP A 267 12.80 -1.80 -16.89
C ASP A 267 11.69 -1.48 -17.91
N ASN A 268 10.45 -1.29 -17.43
CA ASN A 268 9.30 -0.99 -18.28
C ASN A 268 8.88 0.49 -18.26
N GLY A 269 9.62 1.38 -17.62
CA GLY A 269 9.34 2.83 -17.63
C GLY A 269 9.02 3.42 -16.25
N GLY A 270 9.39 2.72 -15.19
CA GLY A 270 9.35 3.22 -13.81
C GLY A 270 7.94 3.44 -13.27
N LEU A 271 7.80 4.45 -12.42
CA LEU A 271 6.52 4.76 -11.77
C LEU A 271 5.43 5.17 -12.76
N ALA A 272 5.78 5.79 -13.88
CA ALA A 272 4.81 6.13 -14.93
C ALA A 272 4.17 4.89 -15.55
N PHE A 273 4.96 3.84 -15.80
CA PHE A 273 4.46 2.55 -16.29
C PHE A 273 3.57 1.87 -15.24
N SER A 274 4.06 1.71 -14.01
CA SER A 274 3.34 0.96 -12.98
C SER A 274 2.02 1.64 -12.58
N SER A 275 2.02 2.97 -12.40
CA SER A 275 0.80 3.73 -12.14
C SER A 275 -0.14 3.77 -13.34
N GLY A 276 0.41 3.78 -14.56
CA GLY A 276 -0.37 3.69 -15.80
C GLY A 276 -1.18 2.41 -15.91
N ARG A 277 -0.59 1.26 -15.53
CA ARG A 277 -1.30 -0.04 -15.47
C ARG A 277 -2.46 0.00 -14.46
N SER A 278 -2.20 0.50 -13.25
CA SER A 278 -3.24 0.63 -12.22
C SER A 278 -4.37 1.55 -12.67
N ARG A 279 -4.05 2.69 -13.30
CA ARG A 279 -5.04 3.61 -13.85
C ARG A 279 -5.88 2.94 -14.96
N GLN A 280 -5.27 2.20 -15.88
CA GLN A 280 -5.99 1.47 -16.92
C GLN A 280 -6.97 0.45 -16.31
N SER A 281 -6.56 -0.29 -15.30
CA SER A 281 -7.43 -1.22 -14.57
C SER A 281 -8.59 -0.50 -13.88
N ALA A 282 -8.32 0.66 -13.28
CA ALA A 282 -9.33 1.50 -12.63
C ALA A 282 -10.35 2.06 -13.64
N GLU A 283 -9.90 2.54 -14.79
CA GLU A 283 -10.76 3.00 -15.88
C GLU A 283 -11.71 1.89 -16.35
N ILE A 284 -11.21 0.66 -16.51
CA ILE A 284 -12.03 -0.49 -16.89
C ILE A 284 -13.10 -0.77 -15.82
N LEU A 285 -12.68 -0.89 -14.56
CA LEU A 285 -13.58 -1.25 -13.46
C LEU A 285 -14.65 -0.19 -13.23
N TYR A 286 -14.27 1.09 -13.17
CA TYR A 286 -15.23 2.16 -12.88
C TYR A 286 -16.15 2.45 -14.07
N THR A 287 -15.66 2.39 -15.31
CA THR A 287 -16.53 2.50 -16.51
C THR A 287 -17.57 1.39 -16.54
N TRP A 288 -17.17 0.15 -16.23
CA TRP A 288 -18.10 -0.98 -16.11
C TRP A 288 -19.14 -0.72 -15.01
N ALA A 289 -18.72 -0.28 -13.83
CA ALA A 289 -19.62 -0.06 -12.72
C ALA A 289 -20.62 1.08 -12.97
N GLU A 290 -20.17 2.17 -13.62
CA GLU A 290 -21.03 3.30 -14.00
C GLU A 290 -22.05 2.95 -15.10
N ALA A 291 -21.72 1.98 -15.96
CA ALA A 291 -22.64 1.49 -16.99
C ALA A 291 -23.56 0.35 -16.50
N SER A 292 -23.35 -0.17 -15.31
CA SER A 292 -24.08 -1.30 -14.74
C SER A 292 -25.45 -0.88 -14.22
N GLU A 293 -26.48 -1.71 -14.42
CA GLU A 293 -27.81 -1.53 -13.86
C GLU A 293 -27.92 -1.99 -12.39
N PHE A 294 -26.90 -2.66 -11.85
CA PHE A 294 -26.93 -3.32 -10.54
C PHE A 294 -25.74 -2.98 -9.64
N ALA A 295 -24.76 -2.22 -10.14
CA ALA A 295 -23.55 -1.87 -9.38
C ALA A 295 -23.17 -0.40 -9.59
N THR A 296 -22.53 0.20 -8.57
CA THR A 296 -22.04 1.59 -8.64
C THR A 296 -20.70 1.73 -7.91
N PRO A 297 -19.81 2.64 -8.33
CA PRO A 297 -18.64 2.98 -7.54
C PRO A 297 -19.04 3.54 -6.18
N PHE A 298 -18.49 3.00 -5.10
CA PHE A 298 -18.76 3.51 -3.74
C PHE A 298 -18.27 4.94 -3.55
N VAL A 299 -17.05 5.25 -4.04
CA VAL A 299 -16.50 6.61 -4.01
C VAL A 299 -17.18 7.43 -5.11
N VAL A 300 -17.99 8.38 -4.71
CA VAL A 300 -18.85 9.18 -5.62
C VAL A 300 -18.03 10.12 -6.49
N ASN A 301 -17.07 10.85 -5.87
CA ASN A 301 -16.21 11.77 -6.60
C ASN A 301 -15.15 11.00 -7.43
N PRO A 302 -15.18 11.04 -8.77
CA PRO A 302 -14.22 10.33 -9.60
C PRO A 302 -12.75 10.70 -9.32
N ALA A 303 -12.47 11.93 -8.89
CA ALA A 303 -11.11 12.38 -8.58
C ALA A 303 -10.53 11.74 -7.29
N GLU A 304 -11.39 11.20 -6.43
CA GLU A 304 -11.02 10.55 -5.18
C GLU A 304 -11.03 9.02 -5.27
N ARG A 305 -11.50 8.45 -6.38
CA ARG A 305 -11.51 7.01 -6.62
C ARG A 305 -10.10 6.46 -6.74
N SER A 306 -9.77 5.48 -5.92
CA SER A 306 -8.45 4.86 -5.95
C SER A 306 -8.17 4.14 -7.28
N ASN A 307 -6.99 4.37 -7.84
CA ASN A 307 -6.53 3.62 -9.00
C ASN A 307 -5.94 2.24 -8.65
N VAL A 308 -5.76 1.94 -7.36
CA VAL A 308 -5.11 0.69 -6.91
C VAL A 308 -6.05 -0.26 -6.17
N VAL A 309 -7.17 0.24 -5.62
CA VAL A 309 -8.18 -0.56 -4.94
C VAL A 309 -9.56 0.00 -5.25
N GLY A 310 -10.33 -0.68 -6.08
CA GLY A 310 -11.71 -0.31 -6.39
C GLY A 310 -12.70 -0.91 -5.39
N THR A 311 -13.66 -0.10 -4.97
CA THR A 311 -14.80 -0.50 -4.12
C THR A 311 -16.09 -0.25 -4.89
N ILE A 312 -16.84 -1.33 -5.11
CA ILE A 312 -18.05 -1.33 -5.93
C ILE A 312 -19.22 -1.82 -5.10
N ASP A 313 -20.21 -0.97 -4.89
CA ASP A 313 -21.45 -1.30 -4.23
C ASP A 313 -22.42 -1.97 -5.19
N PHE A 314 -23.24 -2.87 -4.67
CA PHE A 314 -24.29 -3.53 -5.41
C PHE A 314 -25.67 -3.12 -4.86
N HIS A 315 -26.70 -3.10 -5.72
CA HIS A 315 -28.07 -2.85 -5.34
C HIS A 315 -28.59 -3.95 -4.39
N ASP A 316 -29.61 -3.66 -3.60
CA ASP A 316 -30.09 -4.55 -2.53
C ASP A 316 -30.64 -5.89 -3.04
N ASP A 317 -31.03 -5.98 -4.30
CA ASP A 317 -31.50 -7.19 -4.97
C ASP A 317 -30.37 -8.11 -5.49
N VAL A 318 -29.10 -7.66 -5.39
CA VAL A 318 -27.92 -8.38 -5.84
C VAL A 318 -26.96 -8.57 -4.66
N ASP A 319 -26.78 -9.81 -4.21
CA ASP A 319 -25.93 -10.14 -3.06
C ASP A 319 -24.44 -10.26 -3.48
N ALA A 320 -23.62 -9.25 -3.14
CA ALA A 320 -22.20 -9.23 -3.41
C ALA A 320 -21.45 -10.40 -2.74
N THR A 321 -21.92 -10.87 -1.57
CA THR A 321 -21.31 -12.02 -0.89
C THR A 321 -21.52 -13.30 -1.68
N LEU A 322 -22.72 -13.45 -2.27
CA LEU A 322 -23.03 -14.59 -3.11
C LEU A 322 -22.21 -14.57 -4.42
N ILE A 323 -22.10 -13.37 -5.04
CA ILE A 323 -21.22 -13.18 -6.22
C ILE A 323 -19.79 -13.60 -5.90
N ALA A 324 -19.20 -13.09 -4.81
CA ALA A 324 -17.84 -13.44 -4.40
C ALA A 324 -17.67 -14.93 -4.18
N LYS A 325 -18.68 -15.61 -3.59
CA LYS A 325 -18.67 -17.05 -3.37
C LYS A 325 -18.70 -17.85 -4.67
N VAL A 326 -19.54 -17.46 -5.63
CA VAL A 326 -19.58 -18.08 -6.97
C VAL A 326 -18.26 -17.87 -7.70
N LEU A 327 -17.73 -16.66 -7.71
CA LEU A 327 -16.45 -16.32 -8.32
C LEU A 327 -15.30 -17.15 -7.72
N ARG A 328 -15.28 -17.31 -6.38
CA ARG A 328 -14.27 -18.14 -5.69
C ARG A 328 -14.31 -19.60 -6.12
N THR A 329 -15.50 -20.19 -6.34
CA THR A 329 -15.59 -21.57 -6.87
C THR A 329 -15.15 -21.72 -8.32
N ASN A 330 -15.01 -20.59 -9.03
CA ASN A 330 -14.51 -20.52 -10.40
C ASN A 330 -13.06 -19.97 -10.47
N GLY A 331 -12.35 -19.88 -9.33
CA GLY A 331 -10.93 -19.51 -9.28
C GLY A 331 -10.62 -18.01 -9.16
N VAL A 332 -11.64 -17.18 -8.99
CA VAL A 332 -11.48 -15.73 -8.72
C VAL A 332 -11.61 -15.47 -7.22
N VAL A 333 -10.57 -14.95 -6.58
CA VAL A 333 -10.44 -14.93 -5.11
C VAL A 333 -10.12 -13.53 -4.57
N ASP A 334 -10.47 -13.35 -3.29
CA ASP A 334 -10.08 -12.23 -2.43
C ASP A 334 -10.63 -10.86 -2.87
N ILE A 335 -11.87 -10.88 -3.37
CA ILE A 335 -12.63 -9.70 -3.77
C ILE A 335 -13.69 -9.28 -2.74
N GLU A 336 -13.76 -9.95 -1.61
CA GLU A 336 -14.73 -9.68 -0.55
C GLU A 336 -14.57 -8.25 0.00
N PRO A 337 -15.67 -7.63 0.50
CA PRO A 337 -15.63 -6.28 1.05
C PRO A 337 -14.78 -6.20 2.31
N TYR A 338 -14.37 -4.99 2.68
CA TYR A 338 -13.77 -4.78 3.99
C TYR A 338 -14.83 -4.98 5.09
N ARG A 339 -14.68 -6.03 5.89
CA ARG A 339 -15.71 -6.52 6.83
C ARG A 339 -16.28 -5.45 7.75
N LYS A 340 -15.43 -4.54 8.27
CA LYS A 340 -15.86 -3.49 9.20
C LYS A 340 -16.71 -2.41 8.56
N LEU A 341 -16.69 -2.27 7.23
CA LEU A 341 -17.50 -1.30 6.51
C LEU A 341 -18.98 -1.75 6.40
N GLY A 342 -19.24 -3.06 6.42
CA GLY A 342 -20.57 -3.63 6.50
C GLY A 342 -21.45 -3.37 5.28
N ARG A 343 -20.88 -3.18 4.08
CA ARG A 343 -21.58 -2.83 2.85
C ARG A 343 -21.80 -4.04 1.94
N ASN A 344 -22.85 -4.01 1.13
CA ASN A 344 -23.06 -4.93 0.00
C ASN A 344 -22.12 -4.56 -1.15
N GLN A 345 -20.88 -4.99 -1.09
CA GLN A 345 -19.78 -4.42 -1.87
C GLN A 345 -18.77 -5.49 -2.28
N LEU A 346 -18.09 -5.30 -3.39
CA LEU A 346 -16.83 -5.97 -3.72
C LEU A 346 -15.67 -4.98 -3.64
N ARG A 347 -14.48 -5.48 -3.23
CA ARG A 347 -13.26 -4.71 -3.17
C ARG A 347 -12.17 -5.38 -4.00
N ILE A 348 -11.74 -4.72 -5.06
CA ILE A 348 -10.93 -5.29 -6.13
C ILE A 348 -9.57 -4.60 -6.16
N ALA A 349 -8.49 -5.37 -6.01
CA ALA A 349 -7.15 -4.84 -6.21
C ALA A 349 -6.85 -4.63 -7.69
N MET A 350 -6.26 -3.48 -7.98
CA MET A 350 -5.80 -3.06 -9.31
C MET A 350 -4.32 -2.66 -9.26
N PHE A 351 -3.54 -3.37 -8.42
CA PHE A 351 -2.10 -3.15 -8.29
C PHE A 351 -1.37 -3.45 -9.60
N PRO A 352 -0.17 -2.89 -9.84
CA PRO A 352 0.54 -3.03 -11.12
C PRO A 352 0.75 -4.48 -11.59
N SER A 353 0.82 -5.45 -10.68
CA SER A 353 0.94 -6.88 -10.99
C SER A 353 -0.36 -7.53 -11.51
N VAL A 354 -1.51 -6.88 -11.32
CA VAL A 354 -2.80 -7.32 -11.89
C VAL A 354 -2.90 -6.80 -13.33
N ASP A 355 -3.18 -7.68 -14.27
CA ASP A 355 -3.32 -7.28 -15.66
C ASP A 355 -4.66 -6.57 -15.90
N PRO A 356 -4.68 -5.45 -16.64
CA PRO A 356 -5.93 -4.77 -16.99
C PRO A 356 -6.93 -5.68 -17.71
N GLU A 357 -6.44 -6.62 -18.54
CA GLU A 357 -7.28 -7.63 -19.20
C GLU A 357 -7.96 -8.57 -18.19
N ASP A 358 -7.28 -8.93 -17.08
CA ASP A 358 -7.87 -9.73 -16.01
C ASP A 358 -8.98 -8.96 -15.28
N VAL A 359 -8.85 -7.64 -15.12
CA VAL A 359 -9.93 -6.78 -14.56
C VAL A 359 -11.13 -6.75 -15.50
N ALA A 360 -10.92 -6.64 -16.82
CA ALA A 360 -12.01 -6.69 -17.80
C ALA A 360 -12.74 -8.04 -17.75
N SER A 361 -11.99 -9.15 -17.67
CA SER A 361 -12.56 -10.50 -17.54
C SER A 361 -13.29 -10.69 -16.21
N LEU A 362 -12.81 -10.08 -15.10
CA LEU A 362 -13.53 -10.05 -13.82
C LEU A 362 -14.90 -9.37 -13.97
N CYS A 363 -14.97 -8.21 -14.62
CA CYS A 363 -16.22 -7.51 -14.87
C CYS A 363 -17.20 -8.36 -15.71
N ALA A 364 -16.70 -9.04 -16.75
CA ALA A 364 -17.49 -9.96 -17.57
C ALA A 364 -17.99 -11.16 -16.75
N SER A 365 -17.13 -11.71 -15.89
CA SER A 365 -17.49 -12.81 -14.98
C SER A 365 -18.58 -12.39 -13.98
N ILE A 366 -18.51 -11.18 -13.42
CA ILE A 366 -19.55 -10.64 -12.52
C ILE A 366 -20.89 -10.51 -13.27
N ASN A 367 -20.89 -9.93 -14.47
CA ASN A 367 -22.10 -9.83 -15.30
C ASN A 367 -22.72 -11.22 -15.56
N TYR A 368 -21.88 -12.23 -15.90
CA TYR A 368 -22.36 -13.58 -16.12
C TYR A 368 -22.98 -14.18 -14.85
N VAL A 369 -22.35 -14.01 -13.70
CA VAL A 369 -22.87 -14.51 -12.41
C VAL A 369 -24.21 -13.86 -12.10
N VAL A 370 -24.31 -12.52 -12.14
CA VAL A 370 -25.56 -11.80 -11.84
C VAL A 370 -26.69 -12.22 -12.79
N GLY A 371 -26.41 -12.39 -14.09
CA GLY A 371 -27.40 -12.82 -15.06
C GLY A 371 -27.85 -14.30 -14.90
N ASN A 372 -27.23 -15.09 -14.01
CA ASN A 372 -27.54 -16.50 -13.77
C ASN A 372 -27.92 -16.79 -12.30
N LEU A 373 -28.01 -15.77 -11.44
CA LEU A 373 -28.56 -15.88 -10.09
C LEU A 373 -30.08 -15.82 -10.09
#